data_7e6341d285cc593ee04fc0a17cbe5c09
#
_entry.id   7e6341d285cc593ee04fc0a17cbe5c09
#
_cell.length_a   1.000
_cell.length_b   1.000
_cell.length_c   1.000
_cell.angle_alpha   90.00
_cell.angle_beta   90.00
_cell.angle_gamma   90.00
#
_symmetry.space_group_name_H-M   'P 1'
#
loop_
_entity.id
_entity.type
_entity.pdbx_description
1 polymer ?
#
loop_
_entity_poly.entity_id
_entity_poly.type
_entity_poly.pdbx_seq_one_letter_code
_entity_poly.pdbx_strand_id
1 'polypeptide(L)'
;CRHAGGQAAGKDELRAAVRERAERGADVVKIMAGGGMRTPGSPVDQGQFTAEELALVVRQAHAVGLPVSAHAHALVSIRDAIAAGVDGIEHCTFLTADSVHVPEEAIAALAAQGIVVCPALGRAPDAVPPPQLMERVREAGLDYDALRRRVVRAHLAGVTIVSGTDGGISPDAPHGSLPRAVMDLVSGGMAAADALASATSVAARACGLGGRKGRVRTGYDADLVVVDGDPFTDMAALTRADVTVLGGQVLGSRS
;
A
#
# COMPACT_ATOMS: atom_id res chain seq x y z
N CYS A 1 -7.31 11.61 -7.99
CA CYS A 1 -6.48 12.25 -9.00
C CYS A 1 -7.24 12.46 -10.30
N ARG A 2 -7.82 13.64 -10.48
CA ARG A 2 -8.59 14.00 -11.72
C ARG A 2 -7.77 13.83 -13.00
N HIS A 3 -6.45 13.99 -12.91
CA HIS A 3 -5.54 13.87 -14.07
C HIS A 3 -5.32 12.44 -14.55
N ALA A 4 -5.55 11.43 -13.70
CA ALA A 4 -5.40 10.03 -14.09
C ALA A 4 -6.60 9.50 -14.88
N GLY A 5 -7.70 10.26 -14.95
CA GLY A 5 -8.94 9.81 -15.55
C GLY A 5 -9.66 8.75 -14.72
N GLY A 6 -10.73 8.19 -15.25
CA GLY A 6 -11.43 7.06 -14.64
C GLY A 6 -12.40 7.44 -13.52
N GLN A 7 -12.92 8.67 -13.54
CA GLN A 7 -14.07 9.02 -12.71
C GLN A 7 -15.28 8.20 -13.19
N ALA A 8 -15.97 7.60 -12.22
CA ALA A 8 -17.20 6.85 -12.46
C ALA A 8 -18.15 7.08 -11.28
N ALA A 9 -19.40 7.36 -11.58
CA ALA A 9 -20.45 7.59 -10.59
C ALA A 9 -21.68 6.74 -10.91
N GLY A 10 -22.24 6.11 -9.88
CA GLY A 10 -23.39 5.22 -10.04
C GLY A 10 -23.04 3.86 -10.65
N LYS A 11 -23.99 2.94 -10.51
CA LYS A 11 -23.76 1.51 -10.75
C LYS A 11 -23.36 1.17 -12.19
N ASP A 12 -23.88 1.89 -13.18
CA ASP A 12 -23.64 1.56 -14.59
C ASP A 12 -22.26 2.04 -15.06
N GLU A 13 -21.84 3.25 -14.67
CA GLU A 13 -20.50 3.74 -14.95
C GLU A 13 -19.43 2.92 -14.23
N LEU A 14 -19.67 2.48 -12.99
CA LEU A 14 -18.77 1.61 -12.27
C LEU A 14 -18.58 0.26 -12.96
N ARG A 15 -19.67 -0.37 -13.45
CA ARG A 15 -19.58 -1.61 -14.25
C ARG A 15 -18.79 -1.40 -15.54
N ALA A 16 -19.07 -0.29 -16.24
CA ALA A 16 -18.35 0.04 -17.47
C ALA A 16 -16.86 0.27 -17.22
N ALA A 17 -16.53 0.99 -16.13
CA ALA A 17 -15.15 1.26 -15.74
C ALA A 17 -14.36 -0.02 -15.41
N VAL A 18 -14.93 -0.97 -14.69
CA VAL A 18 -14.27 -2.26 -14.41
C VAL A 18 -14.04 -3.04 -15.70
N ARG A 19 -15.06 -3.12 -16.57
CA ARG A 19 -14.96 -3.81 -17.86
C ARG A 19 -13.86 -3.21 -18.73
N GLU A 20 -13.82 -1.89 -18.87
CA GLU A 20 -12.78 -1.20 -19.64
C GLU A 20 -11.36 -1.54 -19.15
N ARG A 21 -11.14 -1.61 -17.82
CA ARG A 21 -9.83 -1.98 -17.25
C ARG A 21 -9.48 -3.42 -17.61
N ALA A 22 -10.41 -4.34 -17.50
CA ALA A 22 -10.21 -5.74 -17.88
C ALA A 22 -9.88 -5.87 -19.37
N GLU A 23 -10.62 -5.20 -20.25
CA GLU A 23 -10.39 -5.20 -21.70
C GLU A 23 -9.02 -4.60 -22.09
N ARG A 24 -8.52 -3.65 -21.29
CA ARG A 24 -7.17 -3.07 -21.43
C ARG A 24 -6.05 -3.92 -20.84
N GLY A 25 -6.35 -5.08 -20.27
CA GLY A 25 -5.37 -5.98 -19.69
C GLY A 25 -4.79 -5.51 -18.36
N ALA A 26 -5.58 -4.82 -17.53
CA ALA A 26 -5.18 -4.48 -16.18
C ALA A 26 -5.04 -5.74 -15.32
N ASP A 27 -4.06 -5.75 -14.41
CA ASP A 27 -3.84 -6.85 -13.46
C ASP A 27 -4.60 -6.64 -12.15
N VAL A 28 -5.13 -5.43 -11.91
CA VAL A 28 -5.82 -5.04 -10.68
C VAL A 28 -6.78 -3.89 -10.95
N VAL A 29 -7.92 -3.88 -10.24
CA VAL A 29 -8.80 -2.72 -10.18
C VAL A 29 -8.46 -1.89 -8.95
N LYS A 30 -8.06 -0.62 -9.16
CA LYS A 30 -7.86 0.33 -8.07
C LYS A 30 -9.10 1.21 -7.89
N ILE A 31 -9.64 1.28 -6.66
CA ILE A 31 -10.76 2.16 -6.31
C ILE A 31 -10.36 3.15 -5.21
N MET A 32 -10.77 4.39 -5.36
CA MET A 32 -10.56 5.44 -4.35
C MET A 32 -11.74 5.44 -3.39
N ALA A 33 -11.79 4.48 -2.45
CA ALA A 33 -12.91 4.30 -1.53
C ALA A 33 -13.11 5.48 -0.58
N GLY A 34 -12.04 6.21 -0.27
CA GLY A 34 -12.07 7.42 0.57
C GLY A 34 -11.32 8.59 -0.03
N GLY A 35 -11.38 9.73 0.63
CA GLY A 35 -10.62 10.93 0.27
C GLY A 35 -9.12 10.76 0.49
N GLY A 36 -8.31 11.54 -0.25
CA GLY A 36 -6.84 11.48 -0.21
C GLY A 36 -6.20 12.65 0.52
N MET A 37 -5.15 12.39 1.30
CA MET A 37 -4.40 13.42 2.05
C MET A 37 -3.81 14.51 1.14
N ARG A 38 -3.43 14.14 -0.09
CA ARG A 38 -2.74 15.05 -1.05
C ARG A 38 -3.66 15.64 -2.10
N THR A 39 -4.97 15.37 -2.05
CA THR A 39 -5.95 15.87 -3.01
C THR A 39 -6.75 17.02 -2.40
N PRO A 40 -6.56 18.28 -2.82
CA PRO A 40 -7.34 19.41 -2.32
C PRO A 40 -8.84 19.20 -2.55
N GLY A 41 -9.66 19.56 -1.56
CA GLY A 41 -11.12 19.45 -1.62
C GLY A 41 -11.64 18.01 -1.51
N SER A 42 -10.77 17.04 -1.14
CA SER A 42 -11.15 15.64 -0.89
C SER A 42 -11.14 15.37 0.61
N PRO A 43 -12.30 15.18 1.28
CA PRO A 43 -12.36 14.88 2.72
C PRO A 43 -11.73 13.52 3.01
N VAL A 44 -10.71 13.49 3.86
CA VAL A 44 -9.94 12.26 4.15
C VAL A 44 -10.65 11.34 5.15
N ASP A 45 -11.60 11.87 5.87
CA ASP A 45 -12.42 11.21 6.90
C ASP A 45 -13.75 10.66 6.36
N GLN A 46 -13.98 10.76 5.04
CA GLN A 46 -15.23 10.36 4.39
C GLN A 46 -15.03 9.31 3.31
N GLY A 47 -16.09 8.51 3.08
CA GLY A 47 -16.20 7.63 1.92
C GLY A 47 -16.55 8.40 0.64
N GLN A 48 -16.04 7.93 -0.50
CA GLN A 48 -16.39 8.47 -1.83
C GLN A 48 -17.47 7.63 -2.54
N PHE A 49 -17.69 6.39 -2.08
CA PHE A 49 -18.69 5.47 -2.61
C PHE A 49 -19.51 4.90 -1.47
N THR A 50 -20.70 4.48 -1.78
CA THR A 50 -21.54 3.70 -0.85
C THR A 50 -21.00 2.26 -0.73
N ALA A 51 -21.32 1.59 0.37
CA ALA A 51 -20.96 0.18 0.57
C ALA A 51 -21.46 -0.72 -0.58
N GLU A 52 -22.66 -0.41 -1.14
CA GLU A 52 -23.22 -1.14 -2.28
C GLU A 52 -22.41 -0.94 -3.57
N GLU A 53 -21.91 0.28 -3.82
CA GLU A 53 -21.08 0.58 -4.98
C GLU A 53 -19.71 -0.11 -4.87
N LEU A 54 -19.08 -0.11 -3.69
CA LEU A 54 -17.85 -0.85 -3.45
C LEU A 54 -18.05 -2.36 -3.68
N ALA A 55 -19.10 -2.92 -3.09
CA ALA A 55 -19.44 -4.34 -3.28
C ALA A 55 -19.75 -4.68 -4.75
N LEU A 56 -20.35 -3.76 -5.51
CA LEU A 56 -20.55 -3.92 -6.94
C LEU A 56 -19.23 -4.01 -7.69
N VAL A 57 -18.31 -3.07 -7.43
CA VAL A 57 -16.99 -3.05 -8.08
C VAL A 57 -16.23 -4.34 -7.80
N VAL A 58 -16.19 -4.78 -6.54
CA VAL A 58 -15.51 -6.03 -6.15
C VAL A 58 -16.11 -7.23 -6.89
N ARG A 59 -17.44 -7.39 -6.88
CA ARG A 59 -18.09 -8.51 -7.61
C ARG A 59 -17.81 -8.47 -9.11
N GLN A 60 -17.81 -7.30 -9.73
CA GLN A 60 -17.54 -7.18 -11.17
C GLN A 60 -16.08 -7.48 -11.51
N ALA A 61 -15.13 -7.04 -10.69
CA ALA A 61 -13.72 -7.30 -10.87
C ALA A 61 -13.40 -8.79 -10.67
N HIS A 62 -13.91 -9.39 -9.59
CA HIS A 62 -13.71 -10.82 -9.30
C HIS A 62 -14.34 -11.71 -10.39
N ALA A 63 -15.48 -11.33 -10.97
CA ALA A 63 -16.11 -12.07 -12.06
C ALA A 63 -15.24 -12.16 -13.33
N VAL A 64 -14.26 -11.26 -13.49
CA VAL A 64 -13.28 -11.26 -14.59
C VAL A 64 -11.87 -11.61 -14.13
N GLY A 65 -11.73 -12.12 -12.89
CA GLY A 65 -10.46 -12.58 -12.33
C GLY A 65 -9.50 -11.48 -11.88
N LEU A 66 -9.99 -10.24 -11.71
CA LEU A 66 -9.17 -9.10 -11.25
C LEU A 66 -9.33 -8.88 -9.75
N PRO A 67 -8.23 -8.81 -8.97
CA PRO A 67 -8.28 -8.35 -7.59
C PRO A 67 -8.61 -6.84 -7.51
N VAL A 68 -9.09 -6.42 -6.34
CA VAL A 68 -9.44 -5.01 -6.06
C VAL A 68 -8.58 -4.47 -4.94
N SER A 69 -7.87 -3.35 -5.17
CA SER A 69 -7.17 -2.58 -4.14
C SER A 69 -7.91 -1.26 -3.89
N ALA A 70 -8.23 -0.98 -2.64
CA ALA A 70 -8.93 0.23 -2.21
C ALA A 70 -7.96 1.23 -1.56
N HIS A 71 -7.94 2.48 -2.04
CA HIS A 71 -7.38 3.58 -1.26
C HIS A 71 -8.37 3.96 -0.16
N ALA A 72 -7.97 3.88 1.10
CA ALA A 72 -8.82 4.24 2.22
C ALA A 72 -8.01 4.79 3.42
N HIS A 73 -8.34 6.01 3.82
CA HIS A 73 -7.88 6.64 5.06
C HIS A 73 -8.96 6.59 6.15
N ALA A 74 -10.19 6.94 5.79
CA ALA A 74 -11.31 7.02 6.71
C ALA A 74 -11.68 5.64 7.30
N LEU A 75 -11.99 5.60 8.59
CA LEU A 75 -12.51 4.40 9.24
C LEU A 75 -13.76 3.85 8.53
N VAL A 76 -14.67 4.72 8.11
CA VAL A 76 -15.87 4.32 7.35
C VAL A 76 -15.50 3.65 6.04
N SER A 77 -14.58 4.25 5.25
CA SER A 77 -14.15 3.66 3.97
C SER A 77 -13.43 2.32 4.13
N ILE A 78 -12.66 2.17 5.22
CA ILE A 78 -11.97 0.91 5.53
C ILE A 78 -13.00 -0.17 5.89
N ARG A 79 -14.01 0.15 6.71
CA ARG A 79 -15.10 -0.79 7.05
C ARG A 79 -15.90 -1.21 5.82
N ASP A 80 -16.24 -0.26 4.97
CA ASP A 80 -16.98 -0.53 3.72
C ASP A 80 -16.13 -1.37 2.74
N ALA A 81 -14.82 -1.11 2.63
CA ALA A 81 -13.90 -1.91 1.82
C ALA A 81 -13.78 -3.36 2.34
N ILE A 82 -13.64 -3.54 3.67
CA ILE A 82 -13.65 -4.86 4.31
C ILE A 82 -14.98 -5.59 4.04
N ALA A 83 -16.12 -4.92 4.24
CA ALA A 83 -17.43 -5.49 4.01
C ALA A 83 -17.68 -5.84 2.54
N ALA A 84 -17.12 -5.07 1.61
CA ALA A 84 -17.16 -5.34 0.17
C ALA A 84 -16.28 -6.52 -0.26
N GLY A 85 -15.31 -6.93 0.55
CA GLY A 85 -14.40 -8.04 0.26
C GLY A 85 -13.30 -7.66 -0.72
N VAL A 86 -12.68 -6.48 -0.57
CA VAL A 86 -11.51 -6.09 -1.36
C VAL A 86 -10.30 -6.98 -1.04
N ASP A 87 -9.37 -7.11 -1.99
CA ASP A 87 -8.17 -7.94 -1.81
C ASP A 87 -7.03 -7.17 -1.13
N GLY A 88 -7.04 -5.84 -1.23
CA GLY A 88 -6.04 -4.98 -0.62
C GLY A 88 -6.55 -3.61 -0.23
N ILE A 89 -5.90 -3.00 0.78
CA ILE A 89 -6.18 -1.62 1.20
C ILE A 89 -4.86 -0.84 1.30
N GLU A 90 -4.81 0.28 0.58
CA GLU A 90 -3.70 1.23 0.64
C GLU A 90 -3.93 2.21 1.79
N HIS A 91 -2.85 2.60 2.48
CA HIS A 91 -2.77 3.49 3.64
C HIS A 91 -3.39 2.91 4.91
N CYS A 92 -4.67 2.59 4.94
CA CYS A 92 -5.37 1.96 6.07
C CYS A 92 -5.12 2.71 7.40
N THR A 93 -5.30 4.03 7.42
CA THR A 93 -4.90 4.89 8.56
C THR A 93 -5.96 5.03 9.65
N PHE A 94 -7.19 4.56 9.40
CA PHE A 94 -8.32 4.56 10.37
C PHE A 94 -8.67 5.96 10.89
N LEU A 95 -8.68 6.96 10.00
CA LEU A 95 -9.06 8.32 10.35
C LEU A 95 -10.55 8.43 10.65
N THR A 96 -10.85 9.25 11.66
CA THR A 96 -12.19 9.81 11.95
C THR A 96 -12.13 11.33 11.76
N ALA A 97 -13.23 12.02 12.02
CA ALA A 97 -13.27 13.48 11.87
C ALA A 97 -12.26 14.23 12.78
N ASP A 98 -11.94 13.65 13.93
CA ASP A 98 -11.19 14.29 15.01
C ASP A 98 -9.97 13.50 15.51
N SER A 99 -9.79 12.26 15.03
CA SER A 99 -8.77 11.38 15.59
C SER A 99 -8.41 10.21 14.66
N VAL A 100 -7.58 9.30 15.17
CA VAL A 100 -7.33 7.97 14.61
C VAL A 100 -7.91 6.94 15.54
N HIS A 101 -8.89 6.17 15.08
CA HIS A 101 -9.52 5.10 15.83
C HIS A 101 -9.38 3.76 15.13
N VAL A 102 -8.65 2.82 15.73
CA VAL A 102 -8.37 1.48 15.18
C VAL A 102 -9.16 0.43 15.96
N PRO A 103 -10.35 0.03 15.46
CA PRO A 103 -11.16 -0.99 16.11
C PRO A 103 -10.50 -2.36 15.99
N GLU A 104 -10.49 -3.13 17.10
CA GLU A 104 -9.95 -4.50 17.10
C GLU A 104 -10.69 -5.42 16.13
N GLU A 105 -12.01 -5.24 16.00
CA GLU A 105 -12.83 -6.00 15.06
C GLU A 105 -12.45 -5.75 13.60
N ALA A 106 -12.00 -4.54 13.25
CA ALA A 106 -11.53 -4.24 11.90
C ALA A 106 -10.20 -4.92 11.60
N ILE A 107 -9.27 -4.92 12.56
CA ILE A 107 -7.99 -5.64 12.44
C ILE A 107 -8.25 -7.15 12.32
N ALA A 108 -9.13 -7.72 13.15
CA ALA A 108 -9.50 -9.13 13.08
C ALA A 108 -10.15 -9.49 11.74
N ALA A 109 -10.99 -8.62 11.19
CA ALA A 109 -11.61 -8.83 9.88
C ALA A 109 -10.61 -8.78 8.73
N LEU A 110 -9.66 -7.82 8.75
CA LEU A 110 -8.56 -7.76 7.78
C LEU A 110 -7.75 -9.06 7.77
N ALA A 111 -7.38 -9.55 8.94
CA ALA A 111 -6.61 -10.79 9.09
C ALA A 111 -7.42 -12.01 8.64
N ALA A 112 -8.67 -12.15 9.07
CA ALA A 112 -9.53 -13.29 8.79
C ALA A 112 -9.88 -13.41 7.29
N GLN A 113 -10.03 -12.27 6.59
CA GLN A 113 -10.32 -12.24 5.15
C GLN A 113 -9.04 -12.27 4.29
N GLY A 114 -7.85 -12.19 4.90
CA GLY A 114 -6.59 -12.16 4.16
C GLY A 114 -6.37 -10.88 3.35
N ILE A 115 -7.03 -9.79 3.73
CA ILE A 115 -6.89 -8.50 3.04
C ILE A 115 -5.48 -7.97 3.26
N VAL A 116 -4.79 -7.67 2.16
CA VAL A 116 -3.42 -7.13 2.19
C VAL A 116 -3.45 -5.64 2.51
N VAL A 117 -2.60 -5.18 3.41
CA VAL A 117 -2.46 -3.75 3.73
C VAL A 117 -1.11 -3.22 3.27
N CYS A 118 -1.13 -2.16 2.47
CA CYS A 118 0.05 -1.38 2.07
C CYS A 118 0.00 0.00 2.73
N PRO A 119 0.77 0.26 3.79
CA PRO A 119 0.65 1.49 4.58
C PRO A 119 1.26 2.74 3.90
N ALA A 120 1.93 2.58 2.76
CA ALA A 120 2.62 3.65 2.02
C ALA A 120 3.60 4.45 2.92
N LEU A 121 4.57 3.76 3.47
CA LEU A 121 5.67 4.30 4.28
C LEU A 121 6.87 4.74 3.42
N GLY A 122 7.97 5.12 4.06
CA GLY A 122 9.25 5.42 3.39
C GLY A 122 9.43 6.88 3.00
N ARG A 123 9.00 7.80 3.85
CA ARG A 123 9.21 9.24 3.64
C ARG A 123 10.70 9.61 3.69
N ALA A 124 11.08 10.58 2.89
CA ALA A 124 12.43 11.14 2.94
C ALA A 124 12.60 11.98 4.22
N PRO A 125 13.61 11.71 5.07
CA PRO A 125 13.75 12.36 6.38
C PRO A 125 14.02 13.87 6.26
N ASP A 126 14.71 14.29 5.20
CA ASP A 126 15.15 15.67 5.00
C ASP A 126 14.18 16.48 4.12
N ALA A 127 13.13 15.84 3.60
CA ALA A 127 12.17 16.55 2.78
C ALA A 127 11.09 17.22 3.64
N VAL A 128 10.86 18.48 3.35
CA VAL A 128 9.78 19.26 3.97
C VAL A 128 8.50 19.00 3.16
N PRO A 129 7.49 18.35 3.75
CA PRO A 129 6.21 18.19 3.07
C PRO A 129 5.57 19.54 2.76
N PRO A 130 4.74 19.66 1.72
CA PRO A 130 4.01 20.87 1.44
C PRO A 130 3.22 21.36 2.68
N PRO A 131 3.19 22.68 2.97
CA PRO A 131 2.51 23.23 4.16
C PRO A 131 1.06 22.75 4.31
N GLN A 132 0.30 22.69 3.21
CA GLN A 132 -1.08 22.23 3.20
C GLN A 132 -1.19 20.73 3.62
N LEU A 133 -0.21 19.89 3.26
CA LEU A 133 -0.16 18.51 3.71
C LEU A 133 0.14 18.43 5.20
N MET A 134 1.08 19.23 5.69
CA MET A 134 1.42 19.27 7.11
C MET A 134 0.24 19.73 7.97
N GLU A 135 -0.51 20.71 7.50
CA GLU A 135 -1.74 21.16 8.17
C GLU A 135 -2.78 20.03 8.23
N ARG A 136 -3.06 19.36 7.13
CA ARG A 136 -3.99 18.21 7.08
C ARG A 136 -3.54 17.04 7.95
N VAL A 137 -2.24 16.73 7.98
CA VAL A 137 -1.67 15.70 8.86
C VAL A 137 -1.90 16.07 10.33
N ARG A 138 -1.67 17.34 10.70
CA ARG A 138 -1.88 17.85 12.05
C ARG A 138 -3.37 17.83 12.44
N GLU A 139 -4.26 18.31 11.55
CA GLU A 139 -5.71 18.30 11.76
C GLU A 139 -6.26 16.89 11.92
N ALA A 140 -5.74 15.93 11.13
CA ALA A 140 -6.09 14.52 11.21
C ALA A 140 -5.48 13.80 12.44
N GLY A 141 -4.68 14.49 13.27
CA GLY A 141 -4.02 13.89 14.43
C GLY A 141 -3.06 12.75 14.07
N LEU A 142 -2.49 12.79 12.85
CA LEU A 142 -1.55 11.77 12.39
C LEU A 142 -0.15 12.02 12.96
N ASP A 143 0.35 11.01 13.68
CA ASP A 143 1.74 10.88 14.10
C ASP A 143 2.38 9.72 13.34
N TYR A 144 3.52 9.98 12.67
CA TYR A 144 4.18 9.00 11.82
C TYR A 144 4.76 7.82 12.62
N ASP A 145 5.28 8.07 13.82
CA ASP A 145 5.77 7.00 14.70
C ASP A 145 4.61 6.16 15.25
N ALA A 146 3.49 6.79 15.60
CA ALA A 146 2.29 6.07 15.98
C ALA A 146 1.73 5.26 14.80
N LEU A 147 1.81 5.75 13.56
CA LEU A 147 1.43 5.01 12.37
C LEU A 147 2.29 3.74 12.20
N ARG A 148 3.63 3.85 12.29
CA ARG A 148 4.54 2.69 12.23
C ARG A 148 4.17 1.62 13.26
N ARG A 149 3.97 2.02 14.52
CA ARG A 149 3.59 1.09 15.61
C ARG A 149 2.23 0.44 15.35
N ARG A 150 1.24 1.18 14.82
CA ARG A 150 -0.08 0.62 14.48
C ARG A 150 0.00 -0.42 13.36
N VAL A 151 0.81 -0.16 12.32
CA VAL A 151 1.05 -1.11 11.24
C VAL A 151 1.66 -2.40 11.77
N VAL A 152 2.67 -2.30 12.64
CA VAL A 152 3.31 -3.47 13.25
C VAL A 152 2.33 -4.23 14.16
N ARG A 153 1.51 -3.52 14.94
CA ARG A 153 0.45 -4.15 15.74
C ARG A 153 -0.54 -4.93 14.87
N ALA A 154 -0.96 -4.38 13.72
CA ALA A 154 -1.82 -5.08 12.78
C ALA A 154 -1.12 -6.33 12.21
N HIS A 155 0.16 -6.25 11.86
CA HIS A 155 0.97 -7.40 11.44
C HIS A 155 1.00 -8.50 12.50
N LEU A 156 1.28 -8.16 13.76
CA LEU A 156 1.31 -9.11 14.87
C LEU A 156 -0.06 -9.74 15.17
N ALA A 157 -1.15 -9.06 14.79
CA ALA A 157 -2.51 -9.60 14.84
C ALA A 157 -2.89 -10.43 13.60
N GLY A 158 -1.95 -10.70 12.70
CA GLY A 158 -2.13 -11.57 11.54
C GLY A 158 -2.48 -10.87 10.21
N VAL A 159 -2.55 -9.54 10.19
CA VAL A 159 -2.78 -8.80 8.93
C VAL A 159 -1.54 -8.91 8.04
N THR A 160 -1.74 -9.26 6.77
CA THR A 160 -0.67 -9.29 5.77
C THR A 160 -0.26 -7.87 5.41
N ILE A 161 0.97 -7.48 5.75
CA ILE A 161 1.54 -6.17 5.40
C ILE A 161 2.48 -6.31 4.22
N VAL A 162 2.36 -5.43 3.24
CA VAL A 162 3.31 -5.27 2.13
C VAL A 162 3.94 -3.89 2.17
N SER A 163 5.21 -3.79 1.80
CA SER A 163 5.89 -2.50 1.66
C SER A 163 5.56 -1.85 0.33
N GLY A 164 5.11 -0.61 0.39
CA GLY A 164 4.92 0.29 -0.74
C GLY A 164 5.13 1.73 -0.27
N THR A 165 5.35 2.66 -1.20
CA THR A 165 5.77 4.04 -0.87
C THR A 165 4.84 5.11 -1.38
N ASP A 166 3.99 4.81 -2.36
CA ASP A 166 3.24 5.83 -3.11
C ASP A 166 4.18 6.94 -3.65
N GLY A 167 5.37 6.50 -4.13
CA GLY A 167 6.48 7.39 -4.51
C GLY A 167 6.21 8.18 -5.78
N GLY A 168 6.80 9.40 -5.84
CA GLY A 168 6.70 10.31 -6.98
C GLY A 168 5.57 11.34 -6.86
N ILE A 169 4.69 11.21 -5.87
CA ILE A 169 3.54 12.12 -5.71
C ILE A 169 3.93 13.46 -5.07
N SER A 170 5.01 13.50 -4.30
CA SER A 170 5.54 14.74 -3.71
C SER A 170 7.01 14.60 -3.28
N PRO A 171 7.71 15.71 -2.99
CA PRO A 171 9.13 15.68 -2.61
C PRO A 171 9.46 14.82 -1.39
N ASP A 172 8.54 14.69 -0.44
CA ASP A 172 8.71 13.84 0.76
C ASP A 172 8.46 12.35 0.50
N ALA A 173 7.95 12.00 -0.69
CA ALA A 173 7.76 10.63 -1.14
C ALA A 173 8.43 10.41 -2.51
N PRO A 174 9.76 10.46 -2.61
CA PRO A 174 10.47 10.30 -3.89
C PRO A 174 10.40 8.86 -4.38
N HIS A 175 10.66 8.66 -5.69
CA HIS A 175 10.92 7.33 -6.22
C HIS A 175 12.15 6.72 -5.57
N GLY A 176 12.22 5.38 -5.48
CA GLY A 176 13.36 4.68 -4.88
C GLY A 176 13.35 4.66 -3.35
N SER A 177 12.29 5.12 -2.69
CA SER A 177 12.22 5.17 -1.22
C SER A 177 11.77 3.84 -0.55
N LEU A 178 11.61 2.74 -1.31
CA LEU A 178 11.22 1.45 -0.76
C LEU A 178 12.12 0.93 0.37
N PRO A 179 13.47 1.07 0.31
CA PRO A 179 14.33 0.75 1.45
C PRO A 179 13.91 1.44 2.75
N ARG A 180 13.49 2.70 2.68
CA ARG A 180 13.01 3.48 3.84
C ARG A 180 11.68 2.94 4.37
N ALA A 181 10.77 2.48 3.50
CA ALA A 181 9.52 1.86 3.94
C ALA A 181 9.77 0.58 4.75
N VAL A 182 10.76 -0.23 4.35
CA VAL A 182 11.20 -1.41 5.11
C VAL A 182 11.83 -1.00 6.45
N MET A 183 12.70 0.03 6.45
CA MET A 183 13.30 0.57 7.67
C MET A 183 12.24 1.12 8.65
N ASP A 184 11.18 1.75 8.13
CA ASP A 184 10.06 2.25 8.93
C ASP A 184 9.31 1.13 9.65
N LEU A 185 9.11 -0.02 8.99
CA LEU A 185 8.50 -1.20 9.63
C LEU A 185 9.36 -1.72 10.78
N VAL A 186 10.68 -1.82 10.58
CA VAL A 186 11.61 -2.23 11.65
C VAL A 186 11.62 -1.21 12.79
N SER A 187 11.63 0.09 12.48
CA SER A 187 11.56 1.16 13.47
C SER A 187 10.24 1.12 14.26
N GLY A 188 9.16 0.62 13.67
CA GLY A 188 7.89 0.36 14.33
C GLY A 188 7.87 -0.88 15.21
N GLY A 189 8.91 -1.73 15.14
CA GLY A 189 9.06 -2.95 15.93
C GLY A 189 8.84 -4.27 15.15
N MET A 190 8.74 -4.23 13.81
CA MET A 190 8.66 -5.45 13.00
C MET A 190 10.03 -6.14 12.96
N ALA A 191 10.04 -7.48 13.00
CA ALA A 191 11.28 -8.24 12.82
C ALA A 191 11.88 -7.98 11.43
N ALA A 192 13.22 -7.88 11.35
CA ALA A 192 13.92 -7.59 10.09
C ALA A 192 13.55 -8.56 8.97
N ALA A 193 13.40 -9.84 9.28
CA ALA A 193 12.99 -10.86 8.31
C ALA A 193 11.59 -10.60 7.73
N ASP A 194 10.63 -10.22 8.57
CA ASP A 194 9.25 -9.94 8.15
C ASP A 194 9.17 -8.64 7.36
N ALA A 195 9.93 -7.61 7.78
CA ALA A 195 10.03 -6.35 7.05
C ALA A 195 10.65 -6.54 5.65
N LEU A 196 11.70 -7.33 5.52
CA LEU A 196 12.28 -7.70 4.20
C LEU A 196 11.29 -8.53 3.38
N ALA A 197 10.61 -9.48 4.00
CA ALA A 197 9.60 -10.30 3.32
C ALA A 197 8.45 -9.45 2.78
N SER A 198 8.03 -8.38 3.49
CA SER A 198 6.97 -7.48 3.06
C SER A 198 7.27 -6.74 1.75
N ALA A 199 8.55 -6.52 1.43
CA ALA A 199 9.01 -5.90 0.18
C ALA A 199 9.41 -6.93 -0.90
N THR A 200 9.41 -8.21 -0.59
CA THR A 200 9.89 -9.27 -1.47
C THR A 200 8.86 -10.39 -1.63
N SER A 201 8.95 -11.46 -0.85
CA SER A 201 8.13 -12.67 -1.05
C SER A 201 6.65 -12.46 -0.68
N VAL A 202 6.34 -11.58 0.26
CA VAL A 202 4.95 -11.24 0.63
C VAL A 202 4.34 -10.34 -0.44
N ALA A 203 5.07 -9.29 -0.87
CA ALA A 203 4.64 -8.43 -1.96
C ALA A 203 4.43 -9.20 -3.27
N ALA A 204 5.35 -10.10 -3.62
CA ALA A 204 5.20 -10.95 -4.81
C ALA A 204 3.92 -11.81 -4.75
N ARG A 205 3.59 -12.39 -3.59
CA ARG A 205 2.32 -13.13 -3.42
C ARG A 205 1.10 -12.22 -3.57
N ALA A 206 1.13 -11.03 -2.98
CA ALA A 206 0.04 -10.05 -3.09
C ALA A 206 -0.21 -9.61 -4.55
N CYS A 207 0.84 -9.59 -5.37
CA CYS A 207 0.77 -9.31 -6.80
C CYS A 207 0.48 -10.55 -7.68
N GLY A 208 0.16 -11.71 -7.09
CA GLY A 208 -0.06 -12.95 -7.85
C GLY A 208 1.22 -13.59 -8.42
N LEU A 209 2.40 -13.08 -8.07
CA LEU A 209 3.71 -13.49 -8.62
C LEU A 209 4.53 -14.39 -7.67
N GLY A 210 3.95 -14.85 -6.57
CA GLY A 210 4.65 -15.57 -5.51
C GLY A 210 5.28 -16.92 -5.93
N GLY A 211 4.84 -17.48 -7.07
CA GLY A 211 5.41 -18.70 -7.64
C GLY A 211 6.70 -18.48 -8.45
N ARG A 212 7.03 -17.21 -8.79
CA ARG A 212 8.16 -16.89 -9.69
C ARG A 212 9.02 -15.70 -9.24
N LYS A 213 8.57 -14.90 -8.28
CA LYS A 213 9.28 -13.69 -7.81
C LYS A 213 9.38 -13.62 -6.28
N GLY A 214 10.26 -12.73 -5.78
CA GLY A 214 10.39 -12.38 -4.37
C GLY A 214 11.22 -13.36 -3.54
N ARG A 215 11.94 -14.29 -4.17
CA ARG A 215 12.85 -15.23 -3.51
C ARG A 215 14.08 -15.52 -4.36
N VAL A 216 15.22 -15.71 -3.70
CA VAL A 216 16.42 -16.26 -4.32
C VAL A 216 16.27 -17.79 -4.29
N ARG A 217 15.78 -18.36 -5.39
CA ARG A 217 15.51 -19.79 -5.51
C ARG A 217 15.60 -20.23 -6.97
N THR A 218 16.10 -21.46 -7.22
CA THR A 218 16.10 -22.07 -8.56
C THR A 218 14.69 -22.07 -9.16
N GLY A 219 14.59 -21.61 -10.42
CA GLY A 219 13.33 -21.49 -11.15
C GLY A 219 12.57 -20.18 -10.92
N TYR A 220 13.07 -19.29 -10.05
CA TYR A 220 12.54 -17.94 -9.89
C TYR A 220 13.23 -16.96 -10.82
N ASP A 221 12.52 -15.87 -11.17
CA ASP A 221 13.11 -14.77 -11.93
C ASP A 221 14.27 -14.17 -11.14
N ALA A 222 15.39 -13.92 -11.80
CA ALA A 222 16.55 -13.31 -11.17
C ALA A 222 16.41 -11.77 -11.12
N ASP A 223 15.48 -11.29 -10.29
CA ASP A 223 15.32 -9.90 -9.91
C ASP A 223 15.97 -9.72 -8.55
N LEU A 224 17.21 -9.21 -8.54
CA LEU A 224 18.07 -9.21 -7.36
C LEU A 224 18.63 -7.82 -7.11
N VAL A 225 18.88 -7.52 -5.85
CA VAL A 225 19.71 -6.39 -5.44
C VAL A 225 20.81 -6.92 -4.51
N VAL A 226 22.06 -6.56 -4.79
CA VAL A 226 23.19 -6.77 -3.90
C VAL A 226 23.40 -5.46 -3.15
N VAL A 227 23.52 -5.54 -1.83
CA VAL A 227 23.71 -4.38 -0.96
C VAL A 227 25.04 -4.47 -0.22
N ASP A 228 25.64 -3.33 0.11
CA ASP A 228 26.83 -3.26 0.95
C ASP A 228 26.41 -3.37 2.43
N GLY A 229 26.71 -4.51 3.04
CA GLY A 229 26.37 -4.86 4.42
C GLY A 229 25.26 -5.91 4.53
N ASP A 230 24.92 -6.22 5.78
CA ASP A 230 23.90 -7.21 6.12
C ASP A 230 22.61 -6.52 6.61
N PRO A 231 21.50 -6.54 5.83
CA PRO A 231 20.25 -5.90 6.22
C PRO A 231 19.56 -6.56 7.41
N PHE A 232 19.97 -7.74 7.86
CA PHE A 232 19.43 -8.34 9.08
C PHE A 232 20.03 -7.72 10.36
N THR A 233 21.23 -7.14 10.26
CA THR A 233 21.92 -6.47 11.38
C THR A 233 21.93 -4.95 11.24
N ASP A 234 21.99 -4.42 10.02
CA ASP A 234 21.88 -3.00 9.69
C ASP A 234 20.91 -2.80 8.51
N MET A 235 19.66 -2.49 8.79
CA MET A 235 18.65 -2.28 7.77
C MET A 235 19.00 -1.13 6.80
N ALA A 236 19.87 -0.18 7.20
CA ALA A 236 20.35 0.89 6.32
C ALA A 236 21.22 0.37 5.16
N ALA A 237 21.72 -0.87 5.22
CA ALA A 237 22.36 -1.53 4.09
C ALA A 237 21.50 -1.53 2.81
N LEU A 238 20.16 -1.58 2.95
CA LEU A 238 19.24 -1.51 1.81
C LEU A 238 19.35 -0.21 1.00
N THR A 239 19.90 0.86 1.58
CA THR A 239 20.12 2.13 0.87
C THR A 239 21.45 2.17 0.11
N ARG A 240 22.30 1.14 0.29
CA ARG A 240 23.62 1.00 -0.33
C ARG A 240 23.59 -0.16 -1.33
N ALA A 241 22.78 0.00 -2.39
CA ALA A 241 22.74 -0.98 -3.47
C ALA A 241 24.03 -0.92 -4.31
N ASP A 242 24.74 -2.03 -4.41
CA ASP A 242 25.94 -2.18 -5.24
C ASP A 242 25.61 -2.66 -6.64
N VAL A 243 24.77 -3.71 -6.73
CA VAL A 243 24.38 -4.30 -8.01
C VAL A 243 22.88 -4.48 -8.07
N THR A 244 22.29 -4.10 -9.19
CA THR A 244 20.88 -4.40 -9.50
C THR A 244 20.81 -5.32 -10.69
N VAL A 245 20.07 -6.42 -10.53
CA VAL A 245 19.81 -7.42 -11.57
C VAL A 245 18.31 -7.47 -11.82
N LEU A 246 17.90 -7.42 -13.08
CA LEU A 246 16.51 -7.58 -13.50
C LEU A 246 16.44 -8.64 -14.60
N GLY A 247 15.64 -9.67 -14.39
CA GLY A 247 15.50 -10.78 -15.33
C GLY A 247 16.83 -11.45 -15.68
N GLY A 248 17.80 -11.49 -14.75
CA GLY A 248 19.13 -12.05 -14.95
C GLY A 248 20.15 -11.08 -15.60
N GLN A 249 19.74 -9.87 -15.95
CA GLN A 249 20.63 -8.85 -16.55
C GLN A 249 21.07 -7.83 -15.50
N VAL A 250 22.38 -7.56 -15.42
CA VAL A 250 22.94 -6.50 -14.57
C VAL A 250 22.57 -5.14 -15.18
N LEU A 251 21.80 -4.33 -14.44
CA LEU A 251 21.39 -3.00 -14.89
C LEU A 251 22.35 -1.89 -14.46
N GLY A 252 23.07 -2.08 -13.38
CA GLY A 252 24.06 -1.13 -12.85
C GLY A 252 24.82 -1.72 -11.69
N SER A 253 26.05 -1.23 -11.52
CA SER A 253 26.90 -1.48 -10.35
C SER A 253 27.49 -0.15 -9.90
N ARG A 254 27.68 0.05 -8.60
CA ARG A 254 28.56 1.13 -8.12
C ARG A 254 29.99 0.81 -8.57
N SER A 255 30.62 1.73 -9.27
CA SER A 255 32.07 1.71 -9.58
C SER A 255 32.85 2.17 -8.38
#